data_bbfadf7e2875fcb52ba7096b6efa785e
#
_entry.id   bbfadf7e2875fcb52ba7096b6efa785e
#
_cell.length_a   1.000
_cell.length_b   1.000
_cell.length_c   1.000
_cell.angle_alpha   90.00
_cell.angle_beta   90.00
_cell.angle_gamma   90.00
#
_symmetry.space_group_name_H-M   'P 1'
#
loop_
_entity.id
_entity.type
_entity.pdbx_description
1 polymer ?
#
loop_
_entity_poly.entity_id
_entity_poly.type
_entity_poly.pdbx_seq_one_letter_code
_entity_poly.pdbx_strand_id
1 'polypeptide(L)'
;MSKLIIQELNPTERTGIYVDWDSYKVAEKDALWTDGIASCISITLYDPLSKRGALAHISAAYFPEIPKFLYPENVINTLTKELHPYQGQLEATLAGEAFRLTKWASSLIRKKLQDSKILLVGEDLGNVTIGREVHFDCNTGEVTVYRYQ
;
A
#
# COMPACT_ATOMS: atom_id res chain seq x y z
N MET A 1 2.41 -7.60 -14.16
CA MET A 1 3.14 -6.44 -13.65
C MET A 1 2.18 -5.49 -12.96
N SER A 2 2.59 -4.92 -11.82
CA SER A 2 1.79 -3.90 -11.15
C SER A 2 1.67 -2.63 -11.97
N LYS A 3 0.55 -1.95 -11.83
CA LYS A 3 0.30 -0.69 -12.52
C LYS A 3 -0.47 0.23 -11.56
N LEU A 4 0.01 1.46 -11.40
CA LEU A 4 -0.67 2.47 -10.59
C LEU A 4 -1.51 3.38 -11.47
N ILE A 5 -2.78 3.51 -11.14
CA ILE A 5 -3.75 4.39 -11.82
C ILE A 5 -4.26 5.39 -10.80
N ILE A 6 -4.24 6.67 -11.14
CA ILE A 6 -4.73 7.75 -10.28
C ILE A 6 -6.03 8.29 -10.85
N GLN A 7 -7.07 8.38 -10.02
CA GLN A 7 -8.40 8.89 -10.39
C GLN A 7 -8.76 10.08 -9.50
N GLU A 8 -9.08 11.20 -10.13
CA GLU A 8 -9.53 12.43 -9.44
C GLU A 8 -11.05 12.39 -9.23
N LEU A 9 -11.54 11.32 -8.61
CA LEU A 9 -12.97 11.13 -8.36
C LEU A 9 -13.19 10.20 -7.17
N ASN A 10 -14.40 10.19 -6.66
CA ASN A 10 -14.80 9.24 -5.63
C ASN A 10 -15.11 7.87 -6.26
N PRO A 11 -14.74 6.76 -5.60
CA PRO A 11 -15.09 5.45 -6.13
C PRO A 11 -16.60 5.21 -6.05
N THR A 12 -17.15 4.51 -7.05
CA THR A 12 -18.57 4.16 -7.08
C THR A 12 -18.82 2.73 -6.63
N GLU A 13 -17.81 1.88 -6.68
CA GLU A 13 -17.91 0.48 -6.29
C GLU A 13 -16.70 0.09 -5.46
N ARG A 14 -16.92 -0.87 -4.55
CA ARG A 14 -15.85 -1.45 -3.73
C ARG A 14 -15.98 -2.95 -3.77
N THR A 15 -14.91 -3.61 -4.20
CA THR A 15 -14.88 -5.07 -4.33
C THR A 15 -13.69 -5.64 -3.58
N GLY A 16 -13.86 -6.83 -3.04
CA GLY A 16 -12.80 -7.55 -2.38
C GLY A 16 -12.77 -7.33 -0.88
N ILE A 17 -11.61 -7.63 -0.29
CA ILE A 17 -11.41 -7.65 1.16
C ILE A 17 -11.01 -6.26 1.63
N TYR A 18 -11.73 -5.74 2.63
CA TYR A 18 -11.39 -4.47 3.25
C TYR A 18 -10.18 -4.61 4.17
N VAL A 19 -9.26 -3.66 4.08
CA VAL A 19 -8.09 -3.55 4.95
C VAL A 19 -8.31 -2.35 5.87
N ASP A 20 -8.42 -2.62 7.15
CA ASP A 20 -8.65 -1.58 8.17
C ASP A 20 -7.36 -0.81 8.46
N TRP A 21 -7.48 0.29 9.19
CA TRP A 21 -6.37 1.11 9.63
C TRP A 21 -5.42 0.29 10.51
N ASP A 22 -4.12 0.54 10.36
CA ASP A 22 -3.06 -0.16 11.09
C ASP A 22 -3.21 -1.67 10.99
N SER A 23 -3.45 -2.13 9.77
CA SER A 23 -3.66 -3.54 9.43
C SER A 23 -3.12 -3.83 8.05
N TYR A 24 -3.09 -5.10 7.70
CA TYR A 24 -2.78 -5.56 6.35
C TYR A 24 -3.55 -6.84 6.06
N LYS A 25 -3.73 -7.13 4.78
CA LYS A 25 -4.31 -8.37 4.29
C LYS A 25 -3.49 -8.85 3.09
N VAL A 26 -3.52 -10.17 2.90
CA VAL A 26 -2.89 -10.83 1.75
C VAL A 26 -3.98 -11.56 0.98
N ALA A 27 -3.90 -11.52 -0.34
CA ALA A 27 -4.84 -12.21 -1.20
C ALA A 27 -4.12 -12.80 -2.41
N GLU A 28 -4.72 -13.85 -2.97
CA GLU A 28 -4.28 -14.45 -4.22
C GLU A 28 -5.41 -14.32 -5.23
N LYS A 29 -5.14 -13.62 -6.34
CA LYS A 29 -6.09 -13.38 -7.43
C LYS A 29 -7.38 -12.65 -7.03
N ASP A 30 -7.47 -12.14 -5.82
CA ASP A 30 -8.63 -11.43 -5.28
C ASP A 30 -8.29 -9.94 -5.17
N ALA A 31 -9.28 -9.15 -4.81
CA ALA A 31 -9.12 -7.71 -4.64
C ALA A 31 -9.03 -7.33 -3.17
N LEU A 32 -8.27 -6.27 -2.90
CA LEU A 32 -8.10 -5.67 -1.58
C LEU A 32 -8.38 -4.17 -1.71
N TRP A 33 -8.98 -3.56 -0.69
CA TRP A 33 -9.19 -2.12 -0.71
C TRP A 33 -9.11 -1.53 0.69
N THR A 34 -8.77 -0.24 0.75
CA THR A 34 -8.74 0.53 2.00
C THR A 34 -9.11 1.97 1.72
N ASP A 35 -9.64 2.66 2.72
CA ASP A 35 -10.06 4.05 2.61
C ASP A 35 -9.47 4.91 3.72
N GLY A 36 -9.81 6.19 3.72
CA GLY A 36 -9.40 7.11 4.79
C GLY A 36 -7.89 7.35 4.85
N ILE A 37 -7.20 7.28 3.70
CA ILE A 37 -5.76 7.53 3.65
C ILE A 37 -5.51 9.04 3.53
N ALA A 38 -5.33 9.68 4.67
CA ALA A 38 -4.96 11.11 4.75
C ALA A 38 -3.48 11.22 5.09
N SER A 39 -3.13 11.37 6.36
CA SER A 39 -1.72 11.36 6.81
C SER A 39 -1.10 9.97 6.80
N CYS A 40 -1.92 8.93 6.71
CA CYS A 40 -1.46 7.55 6.64
C CYS A 40 -0.80 7.22 5.31
N ILE A 41 -0.23 6.03 5.21
CA ILE A 41 0.36 5.50 3.98
C ILE A 41 -0.25 4.14 3.69
N SER A 42 -0.65 3.92 2.45
CA SER A 42 -0.97 2.60 1.94
C SER A 42 0.21 2.05 1.17
N ILE A 43 0.46 0.76 1.33
CA ILE A 43 1.55 0.05 0.68
C ILE A 43 0.97 -1.18 0.01
N THR A 44 1.26 -1.39 -1.27
CA THR A 44 0.99 -2.66 -1.93
C THR A 44 2.29 -3.37 -2.23
N LEU A 45 2.32 -4.68 -2.03
CA LEU A 45 3.36 -5.56 -2.58
C LEU A 45 2.69 -6.61 -3.43
N TYR A 46 3.30 -6.93 -4.56
CA TYR A 46 2.73 -7.85 -5.54
C TYR A 46 3.76 -8.80 -6.11
N ASP A 47 3.41 -10.08 -6.16
CA ASP A 47 4.15 -11.10 -6.91
C ASP A 47 3.39 -11.37 -8.21
N PRO A 48 3.90 -10.88 -9.36
CA PRO A 48 3.17 -10.99 -10.63
C PRO A 48 3.06 -12.42 -11.14
N LEU A 49 3.91 -13.33 -10.70
CA LEU A 49 3.85 -14.71 -11.16
C LEU A 49 2.81 -15.54 -10.41
N SER A 50 2.74 -15.42 -9.08
CA SER A 50 1.75 -16.13 -8.29
C SER A 50 0.42 -15.38 -8.19
N LYS A 51 0.36 -14.12 -8.59
CA LYS A 51 -0.79 -13.23 -8.42
C LYS A 51 -1.21 -13.10 -6.96
N ARG A 52 -0.24 -13.14 -6.06
CA ARG A 52 -0.43 -12.89 -4.63
C ARG A 52 0.01 -11.48 -4.31
N GLY A 53 -0.76 -10.80 -3.52
CA GLY A 53 -0.46 -9.44 -3.13
C GLY A 53 -0.84 -9.14 -1.70
N ALA A 54 -0.27 -8.07 -1.18
CA ALA A 54 -0.56 -7.55 0.15
C ALA A 54 -0.89 -6.07 0.06
N LEU A 55 -1.86 -5.64 0.85
CA LEU A 55 -2.19 -4.23 1.02
C LEU A 55 -2.11 -3.91 2.51
N ALA A 56 -1.33 -2.91 2.86
CA ALA A 56 -1.22 -2.40 4.23
C ALA A 56 -1.67 -0.95 4.30
N HIS A 57 -2.36 -0.60 5.38
CA HIS A 57 -2.74 0.77 5.71
C HIS A 57 -2.10 1.10 7.05
N ILE A 58 -1.06 1.92 7.05
CA ILE A 58 -0.30 2.22 8.26
C ILE A 58 -0.38 3.69 8.61
N SER A 59 -0.43 3.95 9.92
CA SER A 59 -0.20 5.29 10.44
C SER A 59 1.29 5.59 10.37
N ALA A 60 1.63 6.81 10.03
CA ALA A 60 3.02 7.23 9.98
C ALA A 60 3.47 7.81 11.33
N ALA A 61 3.07 7.17 12.42
CA ALA A 61 3.37 7.59 13.79
C ALA A 61 3.60 6.38 14.68
N TYR A 62 4.33 6.59 15.77
CA TYR A 62 4.65 5.52 16.72
C TYR A 62 3.71 5.61 17.92
N PHE A 63 2.48 5.12 17.78
CA PHE A 63 1.55 5.03 18.90
C PHE A 63 1.66 3.64 19.54
N PRO A 64 1.57 3.54 20.88
CA PRO A 64 1.71 2.25 21.57
C PRO A 64 0.71 1.17 21.11
N GLU A 65 -0.48 1.58 20.69
CA GLU A 65 -1.53 0.66 20.22
C GLU A 65 -1.28 0.13 18.81
N ILE A 66 -0.35 0.71 18.04
CA ILE A 66 -0.01 0.24 16.71
C ILE A 66 0.98 -0.91 16.84
N PRO A 67 0.72 -2.08 16.20
CA PRO A 67 1.68 -3.18 16.23
C PRO A 67 3.03 -2.76 15.66
N LYS A 68 4.12 -3.11 16.35
CA LYS A 68 5.47 -2.74 15.91
C LYS A 68 5.82 -3.28 14.54
N PHE A 69 5.25 -4.43 14.16
CA PHE A 69 5.49 -5.01 12.84
C PHE A 69 4.89 -4.18 11.71
N LEU A 70 4.03 -3.18 12.03
CA LEU A 70 3.47 -2.22 11.07
C LEU A 70 4.13 -0.84 11.16
N TYR A 71 5.13 -0.65 11.99
CA TYR A 71 5.91 0.58 11.99
C TYR A 71 6.61 0.75 10.63
N PRO A 72 6.83 1.99 10.16
CA PRO A 72 7.45 2.23 8.85
C PRO A 72 8.75 1.47 8.62
N GLU A 73 9.59 1.30 9.63
CA GLU A 73 10.84 0.55 9.52
C GLU A 73 10.67 -0.96 9.41
N ASN A 74 9.48 -1.49 9.73
CA ASN A 74 9.24 -2.93 9.83
C ASN A 74 8.23 -3.46 8.82
N VAL A 75 7.35 -2.60 8.28
CA VAL A 75 6.21 -3.06 7.48
C VAL A 75 6.63 -3.81 6.22
N ILE A 76 7.69 -3.40 5.56
CA ILE A 76 8.15 -4.07 4.33
C ILE A 76 8.59 -5.50 4.64
N ASN A 77 9.35 -5.71 5.72
CA ASN A 77 9.74 -7.05 6.14
C ASN A 77 8.52 -7.90 6.49
N THR A 78 7.54 -7.33 7.16
CA THR A 78 6.30 -8.01 7.52
C THR A 78 5.57 -8.51 6.29
N LEU A 79 5.34 -7.64 5.31
CA LEU A 79 4.63 -8.00 4.08
C LEU A 79 5.42 -8.99 3.24
N THR A 80 6.74 -8.84 3.16
CA THR A 80 7.60 -9.76 2.42
C THR A 80 7.53 -11.17 2.98
N LYS A 81 7.54 -11.32 4.30
CA LYS A 81 7.39 -12.63 4.96
C LYS A 81 6.04 -13.26 4.66
N GLU A 82 4.97 -12.46 4.66
CA GLU A 82 3.63 -12.96 4.37
C GLU A 82 3.49 -13.45 2.92
N LEU A 83 4.22 -12.86 2.00
CA LEU A 83 4.20 -13.26 0.59
C LEU A 83 5.16 -14.40 0.28
N HIS A 84 6.08 -14.72 1.18
CA HIS A 84 7.06 -15.79 0.97
C HIS A 84 6.40 -17.18 1.02
N PRO A 85 6.76 -18.13 0.12
CA PRO A 85 7.69 -17.97 -1.00
C PRO A 85 7.04 -17.25 -2.19
N TYR A 86 7.70 -16.23 -2.70
CA TYR A 86 7.25 -15.54 -3.90
C TYR A 86 8.07 -16.04 -5.10
N GLN A 87 7.45 -15.99 -6.28
CA GLN A 87 7.99 -16.60 -7.49
C GLN A 87 8.62 -15.59 -8.45
N GLY A 88 8.17 -14.34 -8.40
CA GLY A 88 8.62 -13.30 -9.31
C GLY A 88 9.34 -12.17 -8.58
N GLN A 89 9.66 -11.12 -9.35
CA GLN A 89 10.16 -9.88 -8.81
C GLN A 89 9.02 -9.16 -8.08
N LEU A 90 9.18 -8.93 -6.78
CA LEU A 90 8.17 -8.18 -6.03
C LEU A 90 8.11 -6.73 -6.51
N GLU A 91 6.89 -6.23 -6.61
CA GLU A 91 6.58 -4.87 -7.05
C GLU A 91 5.76 -4.16 -5.98
N ALA A 92 6.00 -2.86 -5.81
CA ALA A 92 5.36 -2.09 -4.76
C ALA A 92 4.75 -0.80 -5.29
N THR A 93 3.68 -0.32 -4.64
CA THR A 93 3.17 1.03 -4.79
C THR A 93 3.00 1.67 -3.43
N LEU A 94 3.06 3.00 -3.38
CA LEU A 94 2.82 3.79 -2.19
C LEU A 94 1.79 4.88 -2.48
N ALA A 95 0.90 5.15 -1.53
CA ALA A 95 -0.02 6.28 -1.63
C ALA A 95 -0.32 6.84 -0.24
N GLY A 96 -0.48 8.15 -0.13
CA GLY A 96 -0.82 8.77 1.14
C GLY A 96 -0.07 10.06 1.43
N GLU A 97 0.17 10.33 2.71
CA GLU A 97 0.88 11.53 3.20
C GLU A 97 0.27 12.83 2.68
N ALA A 98 -1.07 12.94 2.73
CA ALA A 98 -1.79 14.08 2.17
C ALA A 98 -1.23 15.44 2.65
N PHE A 99 -0.88 15.51 3.93
CA PHE A 99 -0.41 16.75 4.56
C PHE A 99 1.11 16.84 4.66
N ARG A 100 1.83 15.84 4.16
CA ARG A 100 3.30 15.75 4.20
C ARG A 100 3.95 15.91 5.59
N LEU A 101 3.17 15.76 6.65
CA LEU A 101 3.68 15.80 8.01
C LEU A 101 4.52 14.55 8.35
N THR A 102 4.35 13.53 7.56
CA THR A 102 4.95 12.20 7.79
C THR A 102 5.89 11.77 6.66
N LYS A 103 6.43 12.74 5.93
CA LYS A 103 7.34 12.52 4.80
C LYS A 103 8.51 11.59 5.14
N TRP A 104 8.97 11.59 6.40
CA TRP A 104 10.03 10.70 6.86
C TRP A 104 9.65 9.23 6.73
N ALA A 105 8.36 8.89 6.89
CA ALA A 105 7.90 7.51 6.81
C ALA A 105 8.02 6.96 5.39
N SER A 106 7.60 7.72 4.39
CA SER A 106 7.74 7.28 2.99
C SER A 106 9.20 7.15 2.58
N SER A 107 10.06 8.06 3.06
CA SER A 107 11.50 7.99 2.78
C SER A 107 12.10 6.71 3.35
N LEU A 108 11.72 6.35 4.58
CA LEU A 108 12.19 5.14 5.23
C LEU A 108 11.69 3.88 4.50
N ILE A 109 10.42 3.89 4.09
CA ILE A 109 9.83 2.78 3.35
C ILE A 109 10.52 2.59 2.00
N ARG A 110 10.77 3.68 1.25
CA ARG A 110 11.50 3.62 -0.02
C ARG A 110 12.87 2.98 0.16
N LYS A 111 13.57 3.37 1.23
CA LYS A 111 14.89 2.80 1.52
C LYS A 111 14.80 1.31 1.75
N LYS A 112 13.81 0.86 2.53
CA LYS A 112 13.60 -0.57 2.79
C LYS A 112 13.27 -1.34 1.52
N LEU A 113 12.46 -0.77 0.64
CA LEU A 113 12.15 -1.37 -0.66
C LEU A 113 13.43 -1.55 -1.49
N GLN A 114 14.25 -0.51 -1.54
CA GLN A 114 15.52 -0.55 -2.27
C GLN A 114 16.47 -1.61 -1.68
N ASP A 115 16.64 -1.62 -0.36
CA ASP A 115 17.50 -2.58 0.32
C ASP A 115 17.03 -4.03 0.10
N SER A 116 15.73 -4.23 -0.02
CA SER A 116 15.11 -5.55 -0.25
C SER A 116 14.99 -5.90 -1.73
N LYS A 117 15.46 -5.05 -2.62
CA LYS A 117 15.40 -5.23 -4.09
C LYS A 117 13.96 -5.39 -4.60
N ILE A 118 13.04 -4.66 -4.00
CA ILE A 118 11.64 -4.59 -4.42
C ILE A 118 11.47 -3.39 -5.34
N LEU A 119 10.89 -3.61 -6.50
CA LEU A 119 10.70 -2.57 -7.51
C LEU A 119 9.53 -1.65 -7.12
N LEU A 120 9.78 -0.37 -6.89
CA LEU A 120 8.72 0.62 -6.70
C LEU A 120 8.20 1.04 -8.07
N VAL A 121 7.00 0.58 -8.43
CA VAL A 121 6.43 0.83 -9.77
C VAL A 121 5.64 2.12 -9.85
N GLY A 122 5.26 2.70 -8.73
CA GLY A 122 4.57 3.97 -8.70
C GLY A 122 4.28 4.47 -7.30
N GLU A 123 4.06 5.77 -7.18
CA GLU A 123 3.66 6.38 -5.91
C GLU A 123 2.77 7.60 -6.13
N ASP A 124 1.87 7.83 -5.21
CA ASP A 124 0.99 8.99 -5.19
C ASP A 124 0.96 9.57 -3.78
N LEU A 125 1.89 10.47 -3.50
CA LEU A 125 2.13 11.01 -2.16
C LEU A 125 1.89 12.52 -2.13
N GLY A 126 1.29 13.01 -1.05
CA GLY A 126 0.99 14.43 -0.90
C GLY A 126 -0.09 14.90 -1.87
N ASN A 127 -0.16 16.21 -2.12
CA ASN A 127 -0.94 16.85 -3.19
C ASN A 127 -2.47 16.64 -3.16
N VAL A 128 -3.04 16.24 -2.03
CA VAL A 128 -4.49 16.19 -1.83
C VAL A 128 -4.84 16.85 -0.49
N THR A 129 -6.05 17.36 -0.38
CA THR A 129 -6.52 18.07 0.82
C THR A 129 -7.42 17.22 1.71
N ILE A 130 -8.02 16.17 1.17
CA ILE A 130 -8.98 15.34 1.92
C ILE A 130 -8.39 13.97 2.22
N GLY A 131 -8.02 13.22 1.20
CA GLY A 131 -7.50 11.86 1.39
C GLY A 131 -7.70 11.01 0.15
N ARG A 132 -7.42 9.72 0.34
CA ARG A 132 -7.45 8.77 -0.77
C ARG A 132 -8.12 7.47 -0.35
N GLU A 133 -8.59 6.76 -1.35
CA GLU A 133 -9.00 5.35 -1.23
C GLU A 133 -8.17 4.55 -2.23
N VAL A 134 -7.73 3.35 -1.84
CA VAL A 134 -6.85 2.51 -2.65
C VAL A 134 -7.53 1.16 -2.90
N HIS A 135 -7.59 0.76 -4.17
CA HIS A 135 -8.10 -0.53 -4.61
C HIS A 135 -6.99 -1.29 -5.32
N PHE A 136 -6.75 -2.52 -4.90
CA PHE A 136 -5.69 -3.36 -5.42
C PHE A 136 -6.27 -4.67 -5.94
N ASP A 137 -6.19 -4.89 -7.25
CA ASP A 137 -6.63 -6.13 -7.89
C ASP A 137 -5.44 -7.07 -8.04
N CYS A 138 -5.36 -8.10 -7.20
CA CYS A 138 -4.25 -9.06 -7.27
C CYS A 138 -4.32 -9.94 -8.51
N ASN A 139 -5.47 -10.05 -9.17
CA ASN A 139 -5.56 -10.84 -10.39
C ASN A 139 -4.81 -10.19 -11.56
N THR A 140 -4.80 -8.86 -11.61
CA THR A 140 -4.17 -8.10 -12.70
C THR A 140 -2.90 -7.37 -12.26
N GLY A 141 -2.74 -7.11 -10.96
CA GLY A 141 -1.68 -6.25 -10.42
C GLY A 141 -2.01 -4.77 -10.48
N GLU A 142 -3.23 -4.42 -10.88
CA GLU A 142 -3.63 -3.02 -11.01
C GLU A 142 -3.97 -2.42 -9.64
N VAL A 143 -3.39 -1.25 -9.35
CA VAL A 143 -3.65 -0.47 -8.15
C VAL A 143 -4.28 0.84 -8.58
N THR A 144 -5.49 1.11 -8.11
CA THR A 144 -6.19 2.36 -8.39
C THR A 144 -6.25 3.21 -7.13
N VAL A 145 -5.77 4.43 -7.24
CA VAL A 145 -5.83 5.42 -6.16
C VAL A 145 -6.89 6.45 -6.51
N TYR A 146 -7.94 6.52 -5.70
CA TYR A 146 -8.98 7.52 -5.84
C TYR A 146 -8.68 8.68 -4.90
N ARG A 147 -8.46 9.86 -5.46
CA ARG A 147 -8.31 11.09 -4.68
C ARG A 147 -9.70 11.66 -4.45
N TYR A 148 -10.12 11.76 -3.20
CA TYR A 148 -11.46 12.24 -2.87
C TYR A 148 -11.69 13.66 -3.36
N GLN A 149 -12.88 13.86 -3.86
CA GLN A 149 -13.36 15.17 -4.32
C GLN A 149 -14.30 15.82 -3.31
#